data_beb58da72e89a24017f27c707a625292
#
_entry.id   beb58da72e89a24017f27c707a625292
#
_cell.length_a   1.000
_cell.length_b   1.000
_cell.length_c   1.000
_cell.angle_alpha   90.00
_cell.angle_beta   90.00
_cell.angle_gamma   90.00
#
_symmetry.space_group_name_H-M   'P 1'
#
loop_
_entity.id
_entity.type
_entity.pdbx_description
1 polymer ?
#
loop_
_entity_poly.entity_id
_entity_poly.type
_entity_poly.pdbx_seq_one_letter_code
_entity_poly.pdbx_strand_id
1 'polypeptide(L)'
;MDIQNFITAVLQQNAEQIREYFLPDAYINWHNTNEHFTVEEYIQANCEYPGDWTGKIEKLIQIQDMFVVATHVCSTDFRISCHSTSFIQLRGDKIAFMDEYWGEDGEIPQWRQEKHIGTPIK
;
A
#
# COMPACT_ATOMS: atom_id res chain seq x y z
N MET A 1 5.33 -16.60 -2.01
CA MET A 1 5.07 -15.53 -1.02
C MET A 1 3.56 -15.36 -0.86
N ASP A 2 3.13 -15.21 0.38
CA ASP A 2 1.73 -14.94 0.70
C ASP A 2 1.50 -13.43 0.79
N ILE A 3 0.82 -12.87 -0.19
CA ILE A 3 0.61 -11.42 -0.28
C ILE A 3 -0.32 -10.90 0.82
N GLN A 4 -1.33 -11.67 1.22
CA GLN A 4 -2.22 -11.27 2.30
C GLN A 4 -1.46 -11.14 3.62
N ASN A 5 -0.58 -12.08 3.92
CA ASN A 5 0.25 -12.03 5.12
C ASN A 5 1.23 -10.86 5.09
N PHE A 6 1.78 -10.55 3.91
CA PHE A 6 2.64 -9.38 3.76
C PHE A 6 1.88 -8.08 4.06
N ILE A 7 0.71 -7.90 3.45
CA ILE A 7 -0.11 -6.70 3.69
C ILE A 7 -0.50 -6.59 5.16
N THR A 8 -0.85 -7.72 5.79
CA THR A 8 -1.16 -7.74 7.22
C THR A 8 0.03 -7.28 8.07
N ALA A 9 1.24 -7.75 7.76
CA ALA A 9 2.46 -7.32 8.46
C ALA A 9 2.69 -5.81 8.31
N VAL A 10 2.45 -5.27 7.12
CA VAL A 10 2.59 -3.84 6.84
C VAL A 10 1.59 -3.04 7.67
N LEU A 11 0.32 -3.46 7.69
CA LEU A 11 -0.73 -2.77 8.45
C LEU A 11 -0.49 -2.84 9.95
N GLN A 12 0.05 -3.96 10.44
CA GLN A 12 0.40 -4.12 11.85
C GLN A 12 1.71 -3.42 12.23
N GLN A 13 2.41 -2.87 11.25
CA GLN A 13 3.69 -2.20 11.47
C GLN A 13 4.71 -3.10 12.17
N ASN A 14 4.72 -4.38 11.77
CA ASN A 14 5.60 -5.38 12.34
C ASN A 14 6.93 -5.42 11.57
N ALA A 15 7.91 -4.67 12.06
CA ALA A 15 9.20 -4.48 11.38
C ALA A 15 9.92 -5.79 11.05
N GLU A 16 9.95 -6.74 12.00
CA GLU A 16 10.66 -8.00 11.80
C GLU A 16 9.98 -8.86 10.72
N GLN A 17 8.66 -8.95 10.75
CA GLN A 17 7.92 -9.69 9.73
C GLN A 17 8.04 -9.05 8.36
N ILE A 18 7.91 -7.73 8.28
CA ILE A 18 8.07 -7.00 7.01
C ILE A 18 9.43 -7.30 6.39
N ARG A 19 10.50 -7.24 7.21
CA ARG A 19 11.87 -7.44 6.73
C ARG A 19 12.05 -8.80 6.07
N GLU A 20 11.40 -9.83 6.58
CA GLU A 20 11.54 -11.19 6.05
C GLU A 20 11.02 -11.35 4.61
N TYR A 21 10.14 -10.46 4.16
CA TYR A 21 9.59 -10.53 2.80
C TYR A 21 10.51 -9.96 1.73
N PHE A 22 11.55 -9.22 2.12
CA PHE A 22 12.40 -8.49 1.18
C PHE A 22 13.78 -9.12 0.99
N LEU A 23 14.29 -9.00 -0.24
CA LEU A 23 15.71 -9.24 -0.48
C LEU A 23 16.52 -8.10 0.14
N PRO A 24 17.78 -8.36 0.57
CA PRO A 24 18.58 -7.31 1.22
C PRO A 24 18.83 -6.08 0.38
N ASP A 25 18.88 -6.22 -0.96
CA ASP A 25 19.11 -5.14 -1.92
C ASP A 25 17.83 -4.58 -2.51
N ALA A 26 16.68 -4.94 -1.99
CA ALA A 26 15.38 -4.47 -2.48
C ALA A 26 15.23 -2.96 -2.26
N TYR A 27 14.34 -2.36 -3.05
CA TYR A 27 13.98 -0.96 -2.90
C TYR A 27 12.48 -0.75 -3.05
N ILE A 28 12.01 0.36 -2.54
CA ILE A 28 10.60 0.75 -2.60
C ILE A 28 10.52 2.20 -3.06
N ASN A 29 9.64 2.47 -4.01
CA ASN A 29 9.36 3.81 -4.48
C ASN A 29 7.94 4.22 -4.08
N TRP A 30 7.81 5.36 -3.42
CA TRP A 30 6.53 6.02 -3.20
C TRP A 30 6.41 7.19 -4.17
N HIS A 31 5.59 7.01 -5.18
CA HIS A 31 5.51 7.95 -6.30
C HIS A 31 4.84 9.28 -5.94
N ASN A 32 3.86 9.25 -5.05
CA ASN A 32 3.13 10.46 -4.68
C ASN A 32 4.01 11.50 -4.00
N THR A 33 5.01 11.07 -3.24
CA THR A 33 5.94 11.93 -2.53
C THR A 33 7.33 11.97 -3.16
N ASN A 34 7.52 11.21 -4.27
CA ASN A 34 8.79 11.13 -4.96
C ASN A 34 9.92 10.64 -4.03
N GLU A 35 9.65 9.58 -3.29
CA GLU A 35 10.60 8.99 -2.35
C GLU A 35 11.07 7.61 -2.82
N HIS A 36 12.35 7.37 -2.64
CA HIS A 36 13.00 6.09 -2.91
C HIS A 36 13.62 5.58 -1.62
N PHE A 37 13.28 4.35 -1.23
CA PHE A 37 13.71 3.76 0.05
C PHE A 37 14.51 2.49 -0.14
N THR A 38 15.53 2.31 0.71
CA THR A 38 16.04 0.99 1.03
C THR A 38 15.00 0.24 1.85
N VAL A 39 15.19 -1.06 2.07
CA VAL A 39 14.26 -1.85 2.90
C VAL A 39 14.15 -1.25 4.30
N GLU A 40 15.29 -0.91 4.94
CA GLU A 40 15.26 -0.38 6.30
C GLU A 40 14.61 1.00 6.36
N GLU A 41 14.81 1.82 5.36
CA GLU A 41 14.12 3.12 5.28
C GLU A 41 12.61 2.97 5.10
N TYR A 42 12.19 2.02 4.26
CA TYR A 42 10.75 1.72 4.09
C TYR A 42 10.13 1.24 5.40
N ILE A 43 10.80 0.31 6.09
CA ILE A 43 10.33 -0.20 7.38
C ILE A 43 10.21 0.95 8.39
N GLN A 44 11.19 1.82 8.44
CA GLN A 44 11.16 2.99 9.33
C GLN A 44 9.99 3.90 8.99
N ALA A 45 9.83 4.26 7.71
CA ALA A 45 8.75 5.15 7.28
C ALA A 45 7.38 4.55 7.57
N ASN A 46 7.21 3.23 7.36
CA ASN A 46 5.94 2.55 7.60
C ASN A 46 5.65 2.38 9.08
N CYS A 47 6.63 1.93 9.86
CA CYS A 47 6.42 1.56 11.26
C CYS A 47 6.41 2.76 12.21
N GLU A 48 7.06 3.85 11.85
CA GLU A 48 7.05 5.08 12.64
C GLU A 48 5.89 6.00 12.29
N TYR A 49 5.14 5.69 11.25
CA TYR A 49 3.94 6.45 10.92
C TYR A 49 2.93 6.31 12.06
N PRO A 50 2.43 7.42 12.61
CA PRO A 50 1.60 7.36 13.82
C PRO A 50 0.23 6.76 13.56
N GLY A 51 -0.33 6.11 14.59
CA GLY A 51 -1.66 5.56 14.58
C GLY A 51 -1.69 4.05 14.42
N ASP A 52 -2.90 3.51 14.52
CA ASP A 52 -3.20 2.11 14.28
C ASP A 52 -3.97 1.96 12.98
N TRP A 53 -3.64 0.93 12.22
CA TRP A 53 -4.11 0.81 10.84
C TRP A 53 -4.81 -0.51 10.59
N THR A 54 -5.83 -0.45 9.74
CA THR A 54 -6.55 -1.61 9.22
C THR A 54 -6.74 -1.43 7.73
N GLY A 55 -7.04 -2.51 7.03
CA GLY A 55 -7.26 -2.45 5.60
C GLY A 55 -7.61 -3.79 5.00
N LYS A 56 -7.87 -3.75 3.71
CA LYS A 56 -8.18 -4.95 2.95
C LYS A 56 -7.67 -4.83 1.52
N ILE A 57 -7.35 -5.97 0.96
CA ILE A 57 -7.03 -6.08 -0.47
C ILE A 57 -8.34 -6.01 -1.24
N GLU A 58 -8.46 -5.06 -2.15
CA GLU A 58 -9.63 -4.92 -3.01
C GLU A 58 -9.46 -5.68 -4.33
N LYS A 59 -8.25 -5.67 -4.87
CA LYS A 59 -7.90 -6.41 -6.08
C LYS A 59 -6.50 -6.95 -5.97
N LEU A 60 -6.32 -8.17 -6.48
CA LEU A 60 -5.02 -8.82 -6.53
C LEU A 60 -4.88 -9.49 -7.89
N ILE A 61 -3.83 -9.13 -8.61
CA ILE A 61 -3.48 -9.71 -9.90
C ILE A 61 -2.05 -10.20 -9.81
N GLN A 62 -1.81 -11.42 -10.26
CA GLN A 62 -0.45 -11.93 -10.38
C GLN A 62 -0.14 -12.17 -11.86
N ILE A 63 0.96 -11.60 -12.32
CA ILE A 63 1.46 -11.79 -13.67
C ILE A 63 2.90 -12.26 -13.52
N GLN A 64 3.15 -13.57 -13.77
CA GLN A 64 4.48 -14.17 -13.57
C GLN A 64 4.98 -13.88 -12.14
N ASP A 65 6.10 -13.19 -12.00
CA ASP A 65 6.70 -12.88 -10.70
C ASP A 65 6.31 -11.50 -10.16
N MET A 66 5.23 -10.93 -10.69
CA MET A 66 4.74 -9.62 -10.23
C MET A 66 3.33 -9.73 -9.67
N PHE A 67 3.12 -9.15 -8.49
CA PHE A 67 1.77 -8.88 -7.96
C PHE A 67 1.40 -7.43 -8.20
N VAL A 68 0.15 -7.20 -8.60
CA VAL A 68 -0.46 -5.86 -8.62
C VAL A 68 -1.59 -5.90 -7.60
N VAL A 69 -1.50 -5.06 -6.59
CA VAL A 69 -2.39 -5.11 -5.42
C VAL A 69 -3.03 -3.74 -5.21
N ALA A 70 -4.35 -3.70 -5.23
CA ALA A 70 -5.09 -2.51 -4.82
C ALA A 70 -5.58 -2.73 -3.39
N THR A 71 -5.25 -1.82 -2.49
CA THR A 71 -5.54 -1.94 -1.07
C THR A 71 -6.27 -0.70 -0.57
N HIS A 72 -7.31 -0.90 0.24
CA HIS A 72 -7.95 0.16 0.98
C HIS A 72 -7.40 0.14 2.41
N VAL A 73 -6.85 1.27 2.87
CA VAL A 73 -6.19 1.38 4.16
C VAL A 73 -6.84 2.50 4.96
N CYS A 74 -7.20 2.21 6.19
CA CYS A 74 -7.82 3.20 7.10
C CYS A 74 -7.10 3.20 8.45
N SER A 75 -7.07 4.35 9.10
CA SER A 75 -6.80 4.37 10.54
C SER A 75 -7.98 3.75 11.29
N THR A 76 -7.71 3.13 12.44
CA THR A 76 -8.78 2.45 13.21
C THR A 76 -9.83 3.41 13.75
N ASP A 77 -9.48 4.69 13.89
CA ASP A 77 -10.43 5.76 14.26
C ASP A 77 -11.15 6.37 13.05
N PHE A 78 -10.91 5.85 11.85
CA PHE A 78 -11.51 6.27 10.59
C PHE A 78 -11.25 7.73 10.17
N ARG A 79 -10.26 8.39 10.76
CA ARG A 79 -9.91 9.77 10.40
C ARG A 79 -9.13 9.85 9.11
N ILE A 80 -8.36 8.81 8.79
CA ILE A 80 -7.54 8.73 7.57
C ILE A 80 -7.96 7.51 6.80
N SER A 81 -8.24 7.70 5.52
CA SER A 81 -8.59 6.64 4.59
C SER A 81 -7.86 6.87 3.29
N CYS A 82 -7.24 5.82 2.77
CA CYS A 82 -6.44 5.88 1.56
C CYS A 82 -6.69 4.65 0.70
N HIS A 83 -6.46 4.81 -0.60
CA HIS A 83 -6.31 3.68 -1.51
C HIS A 83 -4.89 3.67 -2.04
N SER A 84 -4.32 2.49 -2.18
CA SER A 84 -3.00 2.34 -2.77
C SER A 84 -3.02 1.28 -3.86
N THR A 85 -2.12 1.44 -4.83
CA THR A 85 -1.82 0.40 -5.80
C THR A 85 -0.34 0.11 -5.71
N SER A 86 -0.02 -1.16 -5.47
CA SER A 86 1.37 -1.61 -5.30
C SER A 86 1.72 -2.59 -6.41
N PHE A 87 2.82 -2.31 -7.08
CA PHE A 87 3.45 -3.22 -8.04
C PHE A 87 4.61 -3.87 -7.34
N ILE A 88 4.49 -5.18 -7.07
CA ILE A 88 5.45 -5.92 -6.25
C ILE A 88 6.16 -6.94 -7.10
N GLN A 89 7.43 -6.70 -7.38
CA GLN A 89 8.25 -7.62 -8.17
C GLN A 89 8.98 -8.59 -7.26
N LEU A 90 8.81 -9.88 -7.53
CA LEU A 90 9.52 -10.93 -6.81
C LEU A 90 10.78 -11.36 -7.58
N ARG A 91 11.76 -11.81 -6.82
CA ARG A 91 12.89 -12.59 -7.33
C ARG A 91 13.03 -13.79 -6.41
N GLY A 92 12.66 -14.96 -6.90
CA GLY A 92 12.43 -16.11 -6.04
C GLY A 92 11.20 -15.90 -5.14
N ASP A 93 11.34 -16.16 -3.87
CA ASP A 93 10.25 -16.04 -2.90
C ASP A 93 10.15 -14.66 -2.25
N LYS A 94 11.06 -13.74 -2.60
CA LYS A 94 11.18 -12.47 -1.90
C LYS A 94 11.02 -11.29 -2.83
N ILE A 95 10.65 -10.16 -2.26
CA ILE A 95 10.42 -8.92 -2.98
C ILE A 95 11.77 -8.32 -3.38
N ALA A 96 11.91 -8.06 -4.68
CA ALA A 96 13.08 -7.37 -5.24
C ALA A 96 12.87 -5.87 -5.27
N PHE A 97 11.64 -5.41 -5.59
CA PHE A 97 11.28 -4.00 -5.51
C PHE A 97 9.77 -3.82 -5.52
N MET A 98 9.35 -2.66 -5.04
CA MET A 98 7.94 -2.24 -5.09
C MET A 98 7.84 -0.82 -5.62
N ASP A 99 6.84 -0.59 -6.45
CA ASP A 99 6.40 0.75 -6.81
C ASP A 99 5.00 0.94 -6.24
N GLU A 100 4.80 1.97 -5.44
CA GLU A 100 3.52 2.22 -4.78
C GLU A 100 2.97 3.60 -5.13
N TYR A 101 1.67 3.63 -5.38
CA TYR A 101 0.90 4.83 -5.71
C TYR A 101 -0.20 4.96 -4.68
N TRP A 102 -0.20 6.06 -3.94
CA TRP A 102 -1.13 6.31 -2.84
C TRP A 102 -2.07 7.47 -3.17
N GLY A 103 -3.32 7.36 -2.75
CA GLY A 103 -4.25 8.46 -2.82
C GLY A 103 -5.07 8.53 -1.54
N GLU A 104 -5.18 9.71 -0.95
CA GLU A 104 -6.12 9.92 0.13
C GLU A 104 -7.54 9.93 -0.42
N ASP A 105 -8.46 9.27 0.29
CA ASP A 105 -9.87 9.28 -0.07
C ASP A 105 -10.45 10.65 0.25
N GLY A 106 -11.32 11.12 -0.61
CA GLY A 106 -11.89 12.44 -0.47
C GLY A 106 -13.35 12.48 -0.93
N GLU A 107 -13.95 13.62 -0.74
CA GLU A 107 -15.31 13.85 -1.17
C GLU A 107 -15.37 14.13 -2.68
N ILE A 108 -16.54 13.89 -3.24
CA ILE A 108 -16.81 14.24 -4.64
C ILE A 108 -16.70 15.77 -4.76
N PRO A 109 -15.93 16.30 -5.73
CA PRO A 109 -15.84 17.73 -5.93
C PRO A 109 -17.20 18.39 -6.14
N GLN A 110 -17.37 19.58 -5.60
CA GLN A 110 -18.65 20.28 -5.61
C GLN A 110 -19.22 20.46 -7.03
N TRP A 111 -18.36 20.79 -8.01
CA TRP A 111 -18.83 21.01 -9.37
C TRP A 111 -19.49 19.77 -9.98
N ARG A 112 -19.00 18.56 -9.64
CA ARG A 112 -19.63 17.31 -10.10
C ARG A 112 -20.92 17.02 -9.34
N GLN A 113 -20.95 17.31 -8.04
CA GLN A 113 -22.16 17.15 -7.25
C GLN A 113 -23.29 18.01 -7.77
N GLU A 114 -22.99 19.30 -8.07
CA GLU A 114 -23.97 20.24 -8.58
C GLU A 114 -24.55 19.83 -9.94
N LYS A 115 -23.74 19.17 -10.76
CA LYS A 115 -24.16 18.71 -12.08
C LYS A 115 -24.75 17.31 -12.08
N HIS A 116 -24.82 16.67 -10.92
CA HIS A 116 -25.31 15.29 -10.77
C HIS A 116 -24.57 14.29 -11.67
N ILE A 117 -23.25 14.43 -11.73
CA ILE A 117 -22.40 13.54 -12.52
C ILE A 117 -21.92 12.40 -11.65
N GLY A 118 -22.27 11.15 -12.03
CA GLY A 118 -21.88 9.95 -11.33
C GLY A 118 -22.74 9.63 -10.11
N THR A 119 -22.53 8.44 -9.57
CA THR A 119 -23.19 7.96 -8.36
C THR A 119 -22.17 7.20 -7.51
N PRO A 120 -22.41 7.03 -6.21
CA PRO A 120 -21.50 6.25 -5.37
C PRO A 120 -21.30 4.84 -5.89
N ILE A 121 -20.08 4.30 -5.70
CA ILE A 121 -19.78 2.90 -6.02
C ILE A 121 -20.56 1.98 -5.08
N LYS A 122 -20.72 2.42 -3.83
CA LYS A 122 -21.37 1.67 -2.76
C LYS A 122 -22.43 2.50 -2.07
#